data_e5ada1087f4d491ad2e313712814c3fb
#
_entry.id   e5ada1087f4d491ad2e313712814c3fb
#
_cell.length_a   1.000
_cell.length_b   1.000
_cell.length_c   1.000
_cell.angle_alpha   90.00
_cell.angle_beta   90.00
_cell.angle_gamma   90.00
#
_symmetry.space_group_name_H-M   'P 1'
#
loop_
_entity.id
_entity.type
_entity.pdbx_description
1 polymer ?
#
loop_
_entity_poly.entity_id
_entity_poly.type
_entity_poly.pdbx_seq_one_letter_code
_entity_poly.pdbx_strand_id
1 'polypeptide(L)'
;MMNQYFLNRKDYSYELYKTHGLSNEKYLAALKDNGGTRYVIKSAGRDCACNEFMGLHLSKLMGVNVPDACLMLPKHGDKYEVAIEFIASDTLPDYERIRHNASLQSEYVYCLLAHCLLEDNDSCDLLYSAGHLYTCDFAEGCHTDDFSIMVMENKNTYGRLISSEQLTRFMLPEIEYSPCTLAFYEMLVDDLKICSKEFFDAALADICQRFLAIPDSKIKELLDALTKIYPPELATHYGHFIEEIRKFCRE
;
A
#
# COMPACT_ATOMS: atom_id res chain seq x y z
N MET A 1 -2.41 -28.21 0.75
CA MET A 1 -1.97 -26.99 0.05
C MET A 1 -1.31 -26.11 1.09
N MET A 2 -0.01 -25.84 0.96
CA MET A 2 0.64 -24.79 1.77
C MET A 2 -0.08 -23.50 1.52
N ASN A 3 -0.49 -22.84 2.59
CA ASN A 3 -1.29 -21.64 2.50
C ASN A 3 -0.40 -20.53 1.93
N GLN A 4 -0.65 -20.08 0.74
CA GLN A 4 0.15 -19.08 0.01
C GLN A 4 0.40 -17.76 0.78
N TYR A 5 -0.35 -17.55 1.86
CA TYR A 5 -0.28 -16.35 2.69
C TYR A 5 0.61 -16.48 3.92
N PHE A 6 1.24 -17.64 4.14
CA PHE A 6 2.03 -17.87 5.35
C PHE A 6 3.41 -18.44 5.06
N LEU A 7 4.41 -17.91 5.77
CA LEU A 7 5.75 -18.47 5.80
C LEU A 7 6.08 -19.03 7.18
N ASN A 8 6.82 -20.12 7.16
CA ASN A 8 7.28 -20.73 8.39
C ASN A 8 8.70 -20.25 8.68
N ARG A 9 8.87 -19.54 9.79
CA ARG A 9 10.14 -18.96 10.20
C ARG A 9 11.31 -19.94 10.24
N LYS A 10 11.06 -21.20 10.58
CA LYS A 10 12.12 -22.23 10.68
C LYS A 10 12.78 -22.59 9.34
N ASP A 11 12.11 -22.30 8.22
CA ASP A 11 12.59 -22.67 6.89
C ASP A 11 13.58 -21.65 6.31
N TYR A 12 13.81 -20.53 7.01
CA TYR A 12 14.64 -19.41 6.58
C TYR A 12 15.85 -19.21 7.51
N SER A 13 16.95 -18.73 6.92
CA SER A 13 18.06 -18.08 7.63
C SER A 13 17.85 -16.57 7.60
N TYR A 14 18.32 -15.88 8.64
CA TYR A 14 18.06 -14.45 8.85
C TYR A 14 19.37 -13.71 9.05
N GLU A 15 19.48 -12.53 8.43
CA GLU A 15 20.51 -11.56 8.69
C GLU A 15 19.88 -10.19 8.96
N LEU A 16 20.49 -9.37 9.83
CA LEU A 16 19.99 -8.04 10.11
C LEU A 16 20.11 -7.16 8.86
N TYR A 17 19.00 -6.65 8.38
CA TYR A 17 18.97 -5.74 7.24
C TYR A 17 19.18 -4.32 7.72
N LYS A 18 20.39 -3.80 7.55
CA LYS A 18 20.75 -2.45 7.95
C LYS A 18 20.57 -1.50 6.77
N THR A 19 19.54 -0.69 6.81
CA THR A 19 19.39 0.47 5.92
C THR A 19 19.24 1.73 6.75
N HIS A 20 19.68 2.86 6.22
CA HIS A 20 19.55 4.15 6.89
C HIS A 20 18.08 4.58 6.96
N GLY A 21 17.66 5.12 8.10
CA GLY A 21 16.34 5.77 8.25
C GLY A 21 15.17 4.84 8.57
N LEU A 22 15.40 3.58 8.94
CA LEU A 22 14.33 2.64 9.29
C LEU A 22 13.85 2.79 10.73
N SER A 23 12.55 2.96 10.90
CA SER A 23 11.89 3.05 12.22
C SER A 23 11.80 1.71 12.94
N ASN A 24 11.79 0.58 12.22
CA ASN A 24 11.60 -0.77 12.75
C ASN A 24 12.76 -1.70 12.41
N GLU A 25 13.02 -2.71 13.28
CA GLU A 25 13.96 -3.79 12.96
C GLU A 25 13.50 -4.56 11.73
N LYS A 26 14.37 -4.68 10.74
CA LYS A 26 14.13 -5.46 9.52
C LYS A 26 15.22 -6.53 9.37
N TYR A 27 14.82 -7.70 8.92
CA TYR A 27 15.71 -8.81 8.67
C TYR A 27 15.59 -9.27 7.23
N LEU A 28 16.72 -9.58 6.60
CA LEU A 28 16.73 -10.27 5.33
C LEU A 28 16.67 -11.77 5.58
N ALA A 29 15.67 -12.41 5.01
CA ALA A 29 15.46 -13.85 5.13
C ALA A 29 15.69 -14.55 3.79
N ALA A 30 16.41 -15.67 3.80
CA ALA A 30 16.60 -16.53 2.64
C ALA A 30 16.25 -17.97 2.98
N LEU A 31 15.68 -18.71 2.03
CA LEU A 31 15.41 -20.15 2.19
C LEU A 31 16.70 -20.89 2.49
N LYS A 32 16.71 -21.75 3.51
CA LYS A 32 17.90 -22.49 3.95
C LYS A 32 18.44 -23.45 2.89
N ASP A 33 17.53 -24.06 2.14
CA ASP A 33 17.89 -25.20 1.28
C ASP A 33 18.37 -24.83 -0.12
N ASN A 34 17.99 -23.66 -0.65
CA ASN A 34 18.31 -23.31 -2.04
C ASN A 34 18.62 -21.83 -2.29
N GLY A 35 18.66 -20.99 -1.26
CA GLY A 35 18.87 -19.56 -1.42
C GLY A 35 17.81 -18.86 -2.30
N GLY A 36 16.60 -19.45 -2.39
CA GLY A 36 15.50 -18.97 -3.24
C GLY A 36 15.05 -17.54 -2.92
N THR A 37 13.78 -17.24 -3.17
CA THR A 37 13.22 -15.92 -2.93
C THR A 37 13.59 -15.40 -1.54
N ARG A 38 14.21 -14.23 -1.51
CA ARG A 38 14.53 -13.54 -0.27
C ARG A 38 13.37 -12.65 0.15
N TYR A 39 13.24 -12.47 1.45
CA TYR A 39 12.21 -11.61 2.02
C TYR A 39 12.83 -10.59 2.96
N VAL A 40 12.25 -9.41 3.01
CA VAL A 40 12.45 -8.47 4.11
C VAL A 40 11.40 -8.80 5.16
N ILE A 41 11.83 -9.19 6.35
CA ILE A 41 10.93 -9.41 7.48
C ILE A 41 10.86 -8.11 8.26
N LYS A 42 9.67 -7.53 8.30
CA LYS A 42 9.37 -6.39 9.17
C LYS A 42 8.81 -6.93 10.49
N SER A 43 9.49 -6.64 11.60
CA SER A 43 8.98 -6.84 12.95
C SER A 43 8.30 -5.55 13.37
N ALA A 44 7.02 -5.46 13.15
CA ALA A 44 6.22 -4.27 13.42
C ALA A 44 5.14 -4.57 14.47
N GLY A 45 4.42 -3.54 14.90
CA GLY A 45 3.20 -3.73 15.69
C GLY A 45 2.18 -4.60 14.94
N ARG A 46 1.22 -5.15 15.69
CA ARG A 46 0.17 -6.02 15.13
C ARG A 46 -0.54 -5.38 13.94
N ASP A 47 -0.96 -4.14 14.11
CA ASP A 47 -1.77 -3.45 13.12
C ASP A 47 -0.92 -3.07 11.89
N CYS A 48 0.31 -2.59 12.08
CA CYS A 48 1.24 -2.31 10.99
C CYS A 48 1.54 -3.55 10.12
N ALA A 49 1.72 -4.73 10.74
CA ALA A 49 1.94 -5.97 9.99
C ALA A 49 0.70 -6.40 9.18
N CYS A 50 -0.50 -6.18 9.74
CA CYS A 50 -1.75 -6.44 9.03
C CYS A 50 -1.97 -5.44 7.89
N ASN A 51 -1.74 -4.15 8.12
CA ASN A 51 -1.89 -3.09 7.13
C ASN A 51 -0.97 -3.36 5.93
N GLU A 52 0.31 -3.66 6.19
CA GLU A 52 1.26 -4.02 5.14
C GLU A 52 0.81 -5.23 4.33
N PHE A 53 0.35 -6.30 5.00
CA PHE A 53 -0.15 -7.50 4.33
C PHE A 53 -1.38 -7.19 3.48
N MET A 54 -2.37 -6.51 4.04
CA MET A 54 -3.60 -6.18 3.33
C MET A 54 -3.36 -5.18 2.20
N GLY A 55 -2.58 -4.14 2.44
CA GLY A 55 -2.25 -3.12 1.45
C GLY A 55 -1.57 -3.69 0.23
N LEU A 56 -0.54 -4.52 0.42
CA LEU A 56 0.17 -5.17 -0.69
C LEU A 56 -0.74 -6.14 -1.47
N HIS A 57 -1.55 -6.94 -0.78
CA HIS A 57 -2.45 -7.87 -1.47
C HIS A 57 -3.58 -7.16 -2.22
N LEU A 58 -4.20 -6.13 -1.64
CA LEU A 58 -5.24 -5.36 -2.32
C LEU A 58 -4.67 -4.62 -3.53
N SER A 59 -3.50 -3.98 -3.39
CA SER A 59 -2.81 -3.32 -4.49
C SER A 59 -2.48 -4.30 -5.63
N LYS A 60 -2.00 -5.50 -5.30
CA LYS A 60 -1.75 -6.54 -6.29
C LYS A 60 -3.02 -6.98 -7.01
N LEU A 61 -4.14 -7.11 -6.30
CA LEU A 61 -5.44 -7.45 -6.88
C LEU A 61 -5.98 -6.36 -7.81
N MET A 62 -5.60 -5.10 -7.56
CA MET A 62 -5.87 -3.98 -8.48
C MET A 62 -4.90 -3.93 -9.68
N GLY A 63 -3.90 -4.82 -9.73
CA GLY A 63 -2.90 -4.83 -10.80
C GLY A 63 -1.81 -3.77 -10.66
N VAL A 64 -1.59 -3.26 -9.45
CA VAL A 64 -0.46 -2.38 -9.13
C VAL A 64 0.78 -3.23 -8.85
N ASN A 65 1.93 -2.76 -9.29
CA ASN A 65 3.20 -3.44 -9.04
C ASN A 65 3.60 -3.30 -7.58
N VAL A 66 3.59 -4.40 -6.87
CA VAL A 66 3.98 -4.51 -5.47
C VAL A 66 4.75 -5.81 -5.23
N PRO A 67 5.64 -5.88 -4.24
CA PRO A 67 6.24 -7.13 -3.83
C PRO A 67 5.21 -8.09 -3.23
N ASP A 68 5.46 -9.38 -3.31
CA ASP A 68 4.66 -10.38 -2.61
C ASP A 68 4.80 -10.25 -1.09
N ALA A 69 3.71 -10.51 -0.37
CA ALA A 69 3.69 -10.46 1.08
C ALA A 69 3.11 -11.74 1.69
N CYS A 70 3.68 -12.14 2.83
CA CYS A 70 3.18 -13.25 3.62
C CYS A 70 3.22 -12.91 5.10
N LEU A 71 2.28 -13.44 5.85
CA LEU A 71 2.29 -13.40 7.31
C LEU A 71 3.26 -14.46 7.82
N MET A 72 4.08 -14.09 8.81
CA MET A 72 4.94 -15.03 9.49
C MET A 72 4.17 -15.77 10.58
N LEU A 73 4.21 -17.10 10.59
CA LEU A 73 3.63 -17.85 11.69
C LEU A 73 4.37 -17.50 13.00
N PRO A 74 3.65 -17.07 14.05
CA PRO A 74 4.25 -16.60 15.28
C PRO A 74 5.10 -17.72 15.92
N LYS A 75 6.31 -17.35 16.33
CA LYS A 75 7.13 -18.14 17.20
C LYS A 75 6.86 -17.67 18.61
N HIS A 76 6.54 -18.56 19.56
CA HIS A 76 6.27 -18.29 20.95
C HIS A 76 6.51 -16.84 21.42
N GLY A 77 5.43 -16.06 21.62
CA GLY A 77 5.43 -14.66 22.14
C GLY A 77 5.29 -13.61 21.05
N ASP A 78 4.33 -12.83 21.18
CA ASP A 78 3.84 -11.52 20.73
C ASP A 78 4.54 -10.69 19.62
N LYS A 79 5.39 -11.25 18.78
CA LYS A 79 5.92 -10.54 17.63
C LYS A 79 5.09 -10.85 16.38
N TYR A 80 4.39 -9.84 15.92
CA TYR A 80 3.73 -9.88 14.62
C TYR A 80 4.73 -9.45 13.55
N GLU A 81 4.88 -10.28 12.53
CA GLU A 81 5.85 -10.07 11.46
C GLU A 81 5.20 -10.31 10.10
N VAL A 82 5.55 -9.46 9.17
CA VAL A 82 5.22 -9.62 7.76
C VAL A 82 6.51 -9.85 6.97
N ALA A 83 6.48 -10.79 6.04
CA ALA A 83 7.54 -11.08 5.10
C ALA A 83 7.17 -10.49 3.74
N ILE A 84 7.98 -9.56 3.25
CA ILE A 84 7.80 -8.89 1.98
C ILE A 84 8.90 -9.36 1.04
N GLU A 85 8.55 -9.77 -0.17
CA GLU A 85 9.53 -10.19 -1.17
C GLU A 85 10.61 -9.12 -1.34
N PHE A 86 11.87 -9.56 -1.29
CA PHE A 86 13.01 -8.67 -1.50
C PHE A 86 13.17 -8.36 -2.99
N ILE A 87 12.86 -7.14 -3.38
CA ILE A 87 13.14 -6.60 -4.71
C ILE A 87 14.46 -5.84 -4.64
N ALA A 88 15.45 -6.29 -5.41
CA ALA A 88 16.69 -5.53 -5.57
C ALA A 88 16.39 -4.25 -6.36
N SER A 89 16.50 -3.12 -5.67
CA SER A 89 16.16 -1.82 -6.27
C SER A 89 17.37 -1.18 -6.93
N ASP A 90 17.18 -0.71 -8.13
CA ASP A 90 18.07 0.21 -8.84
C ASP A 90 17.81 1.65 -8.36
N THR A 91 18.62 2.60 -8.85
CA THR A 91 18.35 4.02 -8.60
C THR A 91 17.02 4.43 -9.22
N LEU A 92 16.15 5.06 -8.41
CA LEU A 92 14.87 5.58 -8.89
C LEU A 92 15.07 6.54 -10.06
N PRO A 93 14.24 6.46 -11.10
CA PRO A 93 14.24 7.43 -12.17
C PRO A 93 13.83 8.81 -11.64
N ASP A 94 14.42 9.86 -12.19
CA ASP A 94 13.98 11.22 -11.90
C ASP A 94 12.62 11.54 -12.55
N TYR A 95 12.00 12.63 -12.14
CA TYR A 95 10.67 13.01 -12.64
C TYR A 95 10.65 13.31 -14.13
N GLU A 96 11.75 13.78 -14.72
CA GLU A 96 11.86 14.00 -16.15
C GLU A 96 11.77 12.67 -16.92
N ARG A 97 12.47 11.66 -16.46
CA ARG A 97 12.40 10.32 -17.05
C ARG A 97 11.01 9.71 -16.88
N ILE A 98 10.37 9.90 -15.73
CA ILE A 98 9.00 9.42 -15.50
C ILE A 98 8.04 10.10 -16.47
N ARG A 99 8.08 11.44 -16.60
CA ARG A 99 7.20 12.20 -17.48
C ARG A 99 7.28 11.77 -18.95
N HIS A 100 8.49 11.44 -19.41
CA HIS A 100 8.74 11.10 -20.82
C HIS A 100 8.66 9.61 -21.13
N ASN A 101 8.33 8.78 -20.16
CA ASN A 101 8.12 7.35 -20.34
C ASN A 101 6.71 6.95 -19.91
N ALA A 102 5.84 6.67 -20.88
CA ALA A 102 4.43 6.40 -20.63
C ALA A 102 4.19 5.21 -19.68
N SER A 103 5.05 4.17 -19.70
CA SER A 103 4.95 3.05 -18.76
C SER A 103 5.26 3.49 -17.35
N LEU A 104 6.40 4.17 -17.14
CA LEU A 104 6.80 4.65 -15.83
C LEU A 104 5.83 5.70 -15.28
N GLN A 105 5.33 6.59 -16.15
CA GLN A 105 4.29 7.56 -15.78
C GLN A 105 3.04 6.85 -15.25
N SER A 106 2.56 5.86 -15.98
CA SER A 106 1.40 5.08 -15.59
C SER A 106 1.65 4.34 -14.27
N GLU A 107 2.76 3.60 -14.16
CA GLU A 107 3.12 2.87 -12.95
C GLU A 107 3.23 3.81 -11.73
N TYR A 108 3.86 4.97 -11.90
CA TYR A 108 4.00 5.96 -10.84
C TYR A 108 2.63 6.46 -10.33
N VAL A 109 1.75 6.83 -11.24
CA VAL A 109 0.39 7.29 -10.89
C VAL A 109 -0.40 6.19 -10.19
N TYR A 110 -0.38 4.95 -10.71
CA TYR A 110 -1.10 3.83 -10.09
C TYR A 110 -0.54 3.43 -8.72
N CYS A 111 0.79 3.49 -8.52
CA CYS A 111 1.39 3.28 -7.20
C CYS A 111 0.84 4.29 -6.18
N LEU A 112 0.81 5.57 -6.53
CA LEU A 112 0.30 6.62 -5.62
C LEU A 112 -1.21 6.52 -5.41
N LEU A 113 -1.99 6.22 -6.44
CA LEU A 113 -3.43 6.04 -6.31
C LEU A 113 -3.78 4.82 -5.43
N ALA A 114 -2.95 3.77 -5.42
CA ALA A 114 -3.15 2.65 -4.50
C ALA A 114 -2.99 3.08 -3.04
N HIS A 115 -1.94 3.87 -2.70
CA HIS A 115 -1.79 4.42 -1.36
C HIS A 115 -2.96 5.33 -0.98
N CYS A 116 -3.37 6.21 -1.92
CA CYS A 116 -4.53 7.07 -1.71
C CYS A 116 -5.80 6.27 -1.40
N LEU A 117 -6.10 5.25 -2.21
CA LEU A 117 -7.31 4.44 -2.06
C LEU A 117 -7.30 3.59 -0.78
N LEU A 118 -6.11 3.16 -0.33
CA LEU A 118 -5.93 2.38 0.89
C LEU A 118 -5.66 3.24 2.12
N GLU A 119 -5.84 4.56 2.01
CA GLU A 119 -5.69 5.53 3.10
C GLU A 119 -4.33 5.43 3.81
N ASP A 120 -3.28 5.24 3.06
CA ASP A 120 -1.95 5.25 3.63
C ASP A 120 -1.47 6.69 3.84
N ASN A 121 -1.24 7.02 5.10
CA ASN A 121 -0.86 8.36 5.53
C ASN A 121 0.65 8.61 5.56
N ASP A 122 1.43 7.57 5.32
CA ASP A 122 2.89 7.70 5.29
C ASP A 122 3.37 8.00 3.87
N SER A 123 4.67 8.16 3.72
CA SER A 123 5.29 8.36 2.42
C SER A 123 5.16 7.11 1.55
N CYS A 124 4.71 7.29 0.32
CA CYS A 124 4.73 6.21 -0.66
C CYS A 124 6.19 5.83 -0.97
N ASP A 125 6.62 4.70 -0.43
CA ASP A 125 7.94 4.15 -0.73
C ASP A 125 7.93 3.43 -2.08
N LEU A 126 8.79 3.91 -2.98
CA LEU A 126 8.93 3.36 -4.32
C LEU A 126 10.24 2.60 -4.47
N LEU A 127 10.17 1.49 -5.18
CA LEU A 127 11.31 0.70 -5.64
C LEU A 127 11.32 0.73 -7.17
N TYR A 128 12.51 0.75 -7.75
CA TYR A 128 12.67 0.63 -9.20
C TYR A 128 13.53 -0.60 -9.50
N SER A 129 13.00 -1.53 -10.28
CA SER A 129 13.69 -2.77 -10.61
C SER A 129 13.30 -3.28 -11.97
N ALA A 130 14.29 -3.73 -12.74
CA ALA A 130 14.07 -4.29 -14.07
C ALA A 130 13.23 -3.42 -15.02
N GLY A 131 13.31 -2.10 -14.87
CA GLY A 131 12.56 -1.15 -15.72
C GLY A 131 11.16 -0.80 -15.22
N HIS A 132 10.72 -1.32 -14.07
CA HIS A 132 9.41 -1.10 -13.48
C HIS A 132 9.47 -0.43 -12.12
N LEU A 133 8.44 0.36 -11.80
CA LEU A 133 8.21 0.91 -10.48
C LEU A 133 7.32 -0.05 -9.67
N TYR A 134 7.66 -0.21 -8.41
CA TYR A 134 6.90 -0.94 -7.41
C TYR A 134 6.64 -0.03 -6.24
N THR A 135 5.51 -0.21 -5.56
CA THR A 135 5.27 0.46 -4.29
C THR A 135 5.21 -0.54 -3.15
N CYS A 136 5.56 -0.09 -1.95
CA CYS A 136 5.55 -0.86 -0.71
C CYS A 136 5.35 0.08 0.48
N ASP A 137 5.35 -0.48 1.69
CA ASP A 137 5.21 0.25 2.95
C ASP A 137 3.80 0.81 3.19
N PHE A 138 2.81 -0.09 3.31
CA PHE A 138 1.43 0.21 3.67
C PHE A 138 1.18 0.09 5.19
N ALA A 139 2.22 0.22 6.00
CA ALA A 139 2.12 -0.03 7.44
C ALA A 139 1.15 0.93 8.15
N GLU A 140 1.02 2.14 7.65
CA GLU A 140 0.14 3.18 8.18
C GLU A 140 -1.18 3.31 7.39
N GLY A 141 -1.47 2.35 6.50
CA GLY A 141 -2.69 2.32 5.69
C GLY A 141 -3.86 1.61 6.37
N CYS A 142 -4.97 1.51 5.65
CA CYS A 142 -6.15 0.73 6.00
C CYS A 142 -6.83 1.14 7.31
N HIS A 143 -6.82 2.42 7.66
CA HIS A 143 -7.54 2.95 8.81
C HIS A 143 -9.03 3.06 8.52
N THR A 144 -9.87 2.74 9.51
CA THR A 144 -11.33 2.82 9.39
C THR A 144 -11.94 4.03 10.08
N ASP A 145 -11.13 4.81 10.77
CA ASP A 145 -11.61 6.00 11.41
C ASP A 145 -11.88 7.06 10.36
N ASP A 146 -13.09 7.55 10.36
CA ASP A 146 -13.74 8.50 9.47
C ASP A 146 -12.78 9.21 8.50
N PHE A 147 -12.78 8.80 7.24
CA PHE A 147 -11.95 9.30 6.13
C PHE A 147 -11.81 10.84 6.11
N SER A 148 -12.87 11.53 6.52
CA SER A 148 -12.89 12.99 6.60
C SER A 148 -12.07 13.55 7.77
N ILE A 149 -12.00 12.87 8.91
CA ILE A 149 -11.32 13.37 10.12
C ILE A 149 -9.81 13.20 10.00
N MET A 150 -9.36 12.09 9.48
CA MET A 150 -7.92 11.81 9.34
C MET A 150 -7.21 12.80 8.42
N VAL A 151 -7.86 13.22 7.35
CA VAL A 151 -7.30 14.22 6.44
C VAL A 151 -7.24 15.60 7.08
N MET A 152 -8.15 15.89 8.03
CA MET A 152 -8.14 17.17 8.76
C MET A 152 -7.01 17.28 9.78
N GLU A 153 -6.58 16.16 10.36
CA GLU A 153 -5.60 16.14 11.45
C GLU A 153 -4.18 15.81 10.97
N ASN A 154 -4.03 15.16 9.83
CA ASN A 154 -2.73 14.73 9.33
C ASN A 154 -2.13 15.68 8.29
N LYS A 155 -0.83 15.86 8.40
CA LYS A 155 -0.02 16.35 7.30
C LYS A 155 -0.18 15.35 6.16
N ASN A 156 -0.56 15.86 4.98
CA ASN A 156 -0.51 15.02 3.80
C ASN A 156 0.90 14.41 3.66
N THR A 157 1.03 13.36 2.92
CA THR A 157 2.25 12.61 2.61
C THR A 157 3.47 13.47 2.26
N TYR A 158 3.28 14.76 1.99
CA TYR A 158 4.30 15.74 1.61
C TYR A 158 4.54 16.81 2.69
N GLY A 159 4.07 16.61 3.91
CA GLY A 159 4.21 17.58 4.99
C GLY A 159 3.35 18.85 4.83
N ARG A 160 2.47 18.88 3.85
CA ARG A 160 1.49 19.96 3.68
C ARG A 160 0.27 19.68 4.55
N LEU A 161 -0.15 20.65 5.34
CA LEU A 161 -1.47 20.65 5.96
C LEU A 161 -2.50 20.97 4.87
N ILE A 162 -3.49 20.12 4.71
CA ILE A 162 -4.65 20.48 3.92
C ILE A 162 -5.30 21.68 4.61
N SER A 163 -5.36 22.80 3.93
CA SER A 163 -5.94 24.02 4.50
C SER A 163 -7.45 23.83 4.73
N SER A 164 -7.99 24.58 5.70
CA SER A 164 -9.45 24.60 5.91
C SER A 164 -10.21 25.04 4.65
N GLU A 165 -9.58 25.83 3.79
CA GLU A 165 -10.15 26.27 2.51
C GLU A 165 -10.17 25.13 1.48
N GLN A 166 -9.12 24.33 1.42
CA GLN A 166 -9.07 23.10 0.62
C GLN A 166 -10.14 22.13 1.10
N LEU A 167 -10.26 21.93 2.42
CA LEU A 167 -11.28 21.08 3.01
C LEU A 167 -12.70 21.54 2.66
N THR A 168 -12.96 22.87 2.72
CA THR A 168 -14.26 23.44 2.35
C THR A 168 -14.57 23.18 0.88
N ARG A 169 -13.57 23.20 0.02
CA ARG A 169 -13.70 22.80 -1.38
C ARG A 169 -14.18 21.36 -1.55
N PHE A 170 -13.77 20.44 -0.70
CA PHE A 170 -14.19 19.04 -0.76
C PHE A 170 -15.61 18.76 -0.31
N MET A 171 -16.13 19.63 0.54
CA MET A 171 -17.51 19.56 1.01
C MET A 171 -18.49 20.12 -0.01
N LEU A 172 -18.01 20.68 -1.12
CA LEU A 172 -18.86 21.23 -2.17
C LEU A 172 -19.16 20.16 -3.24
N PRO A 173 -20.39 20.05 -3.71
CA PRO A 173 -20.81 19.03 -4.68
C PRO A 173 -20.12 19.14 -6.06
N GLU A 174 -19.28 20.14 -6.25
CA GLU A 174 -18.52 20.37 -7.49
C GLU A 174 -17.13 19.72 -7.49
N ILE A 175 -16.72 19.03 -6.40
CA ILE A 175 -15.38 18.48 -6.28
C ILE A 175 -15.44 16.97 -6.32
N GLU A 176 -14.84 16.46 -7.37
CA GLU A 176 -14.81 15.05 -7.73
C GLU A 176 -13.81 14.21 -6.93
N TYR A 177 -13.00 14.82 -6.03
CA TYR A 177 -11.92 14.14 -5.36
C TYR A 177 -12.06 14.13 -3.83
N SER A 178 -11.73 13.00 -3.22
CA SER A 178 -11.49 12.96 -1.77
C SER A 178 -10.27 13.81 -1.42
N PRO A 179 -10.11 14.21 -0.14
CA PRO A 179 -8.94 14.99 0.28
C PRO A 179 -7.59 14.35 -0.09
N CYS A 180 -7.43 13.04 0.12
CA CYS A 180 -6.20 12.34 -0.30
C CYS A 180 -6.03 12.44 -1.82
N THR A 181 -7.08 12.19 -2.58
CA THR A 181 -7.05 12.24 -4.04
C THR A 181 -6.66 13.63 -4.54
N LEU A 182 -7.13 14.71 -3.89
CA LEU A 182 -6.71 16.05 -4.28
C LEU A 182 -5.22 16.30 -4.01
N ALA A 183 -4.71 15.89 -2.86
CA ALA A 183 -3.29 16.08 -2.55
C ALA A 183 -2.40 15.40 -3.59
N PHE A 184 -2.76 14.21 -4.02
CA PHE A 184 -2.05 13.53 -5.10
C PHE A 184 -2.28 14.17 -6.46
N TYR A 185 -3.48 14.66 -6.74
CA TYR A 185 -3.77 15.44 -7.94
C TYR A 185 -2.87 16.68 -8.01
N GLU A 186 -2.88 17.53 -6.99
CA GLU A 186 -2.05 18.74 -6.94
C GLU A 186 -0.58 18.41 -7.16
N MET A 187 -0.07 17.36 -6.51
CA MET A 187 1.30 16.94 -6.69
C MET A 187 1.59 16.42 -8.10
N LEU A 188 0.79 15.53 -8.61
CA LEU A 188 1.07 14.85 -9.89
C LEU A 188 0.81 15.73 -11.10
N VAL A 189 -0.23 16.56 -11.04
CA VAL A 189 -0.68 17.37 -12.18
C VAL A 189 -0.10 18.78 -12.10
N ASP A 190 -0.23 19.44 -10.95
CA ASP A 190 0.09 20.87 -10.83
C ASP A 190 1.56 21.11 -10.45
N ASP A 191 2.09 20.39 -9.46
CA ASP A 191 3.45 20.62 -8.95
C ASP A 191 4.51 19.92 -9.81
N LEU A 192 4.42 18.59 -9.90
CA LEU A 192 5.43 17.77 -10.57
C LEU A 192 5.15 17.60 -12.08
N LYS A 193 3.95 17.92 -12.55
CA LYS A 193 3.53 17.76 -13.95
C LYS A 193 3.86 16.37 -14.52
N ILE A 194 3.64 15.36 -13.70
CA ILE A 194 3.87 13.96 -14.09
C ILE A 194 2.85 13.54 -15.14
N CYS A 195 1.59 13.92 -14.97
CA CYS A 195 0.52 13.60 -15.91
C CYS A 195 -0.43 14.78 -16.13
N SER A 196 -1.30 14.68 -17.13
CA SER A 196 -2.39 15.64 -17.31
C SER A 196 -3.57 15.32 -16.37
N LYS A 197 -4.48 16.30 -16.20
CA LYS A 197 -5.73 16.09 -15.47
C LYS A 197 -6.53 14.93 -16.03
N GLU A 198 -6.70 14.89 -17.35
CA GLU A 198 -7.46 13.84 -18.04
C GLU A 198 -6.88 12.45 -17.79
N PHE A 199 -5.54 12.34 -17.75
CA PHE A 199 -4.87 11.07 -17.43
C PHE A 199 -5.11 10.69 -15.97
N PHE A 200 -4.99 11.66 -15.04
CA PHE A 200 -5.22 11.40 -13.61
C PHE A 200 -6.66 10.93 -13.36
N ASP A 201 -7.66 11.64 -13.91
CA ASP A 201 -9.06 11.29 -13.77
C ASP A 201 -9.37 9.88 -14.33
N ALA A 202 -8.81 9.58 -15.50
CA ALA A 202 -8.96 8.26 -16.11
C ALA A 202 -8.30 7.16 -15.26
N ALA A 203 -7.13 7.41 -14.71
CA ALA A 203 -6.42 6.45 -13.85
C ALA A 203 -7.15 6.23 -12.52
N LEU A 204 -7.71 7.30 -11.93
CA LEU A 204 -8.52 7.19 -10.72
C LEU A 204 -9.79 6.37 -10.96
N ALA A 205 -10.51 6.66 -12.03
CA ALA A 205 -11.69 5.88 -12.40
C ALA A 205 -11.35 4.41 -12.68
N ASP A 206 -10.24 4.14 -13.34
CA ASP A 206 -9.79 2.78 -13.66
C ASP A 206 -9.39 2.01 -12.39
N ILE A 207 -8.63 2.59 -11.46
CA ILE A 207 -8.25 1.90 -10.23
C ILE A 207 -9.48 1.62 -9.35
N CYS A 208 -10.44 2.53 -9.29
CA CYS A 208 -11.72 2.29 -8.63
C CYS A 208 -12.48 1.12 -9.25
N GLN A 209 -12.54 1.05 -10.59
CA GLN A 209 -13.18 -0.09 -11.27
C GLN A 209 -12.45 -1.41 -11.01
N ARG A 210 -11.12 -1.39 -11.00
CA ARG A 210 -10.32 -2.58 -10.66
C ARG A 210 -10.59 -3.02 -9.22
N PHE A 211 -10.69 -2.09 -8.26
CA PHE A 211 -11.04 -2.42 -6.88
C PHE A 211 -12.43 -3.04 -6.77
N LEU A 212 -13.43 -2.46 -7.45
CA LEU A 212 -14.79 -3.01 -7.50
C LEU A 212 -14.85 -4.40 -8.15
N ALA A 213 -13.96 -4.68 -9.08
CA ALA A 213 -13.88 -5.96 -9.77
C ALA A 213 -13.19 -7.07 -8.94
N ILE A 214 -12.59 -6.75 -7.77
CA ILE A 214 -11.98 -7.78 -6.91
C ILE A 214 -13.06 -8.75 -6.44
N PRO A 215 -12.92 -10.06 -6.73
CA PRO A 215 -13.93 -11.05 -6.33
C PRO A 215 -14.05 -11.15 -4.80
N ASP A 216 -15.27 -11.26 -4.29
CA ASP A 216 -15.53 -11.44 -2.85
C ASP A 216 -14.82 -12.66 -2.28
N SER A 217 -14.64 -13.70 -3.09
CA SER A 217 -13.88 -14.90 -2.70
C SER A 217 -12.41 -14.56 -2.38
N LYS A 218 -11.81 -13.62 -3.10
CA LYS A 218 -10.42 -13.17 -2.85
C LYS A 218 -10.33 -12.32 -1.59
N ILE A 219 -11.27 -11.41 -1.38
CA ILE A 219 -11.37 -10.66 -0.13
C ILE A 219 -11.53 -11.62 1.04
N LYS A 220 -12.44 -12.58 0.93
CA LYS A 220 -12.66 -13.59 1.96
C LYS A 220 -11.40 -14.41 2.25
N GLU A 221 -10.65 -14.83 1.23
CA GLU A 221 -9.38 -15.56 1.40
C GLU A 221 -8.36 -14.75 2.24
N LEU A 222 -8.25 -13.43 2.00
CA LEU A 222 -7.37 -12.55 2.78
C LEU A 222 -7.83 -12.41 4.23
N LEU A 223 -9.11 -12.14 4.44
CA LEU A 223 -9.69 -12.02 5.78
C LEU A 223 -9.59 -13.34 6.57
N ASP A 224 -9.84 -14.48 5.93
CA ASP A 224 -9.66 -15.81 6.52
C ASP A 224 -8.18 -16.10 6.86
N ALA A 225 -7.24 -15.53 6.10
CA ALA A 225 -5.82 -15.63 6.43
C ALA A 225 -5.49 -14.86 7.70
N LEU A 226 -5.99 -13.64 7.86
CA LEU A 226 -5.80 -12.85 9.08
C LEU A 226 -6.30 -13.58 10.33
N THR A 227 -7.49 -14.15 10.29
CA THR A 227 -8.11 -14.82 11.47
C THR A 227 -7.34 -16.03 11.98
N LYS A 228 -6.35 -16.54 11.24
CA LYS A 228 -5.50 -17.66 11.69
C LYS A 228 -4.42 -17.22 12.68
N ILE A 229 -4.05 -15.95 12.67
CA ILE A 229 -2.96 -15.41 13.50
C ILE A 229 -3.49 -14.31 14.41
N TYR A 230 -4.45 -13.53 13.93
CA TYR A 230 -4.93 -12.32 14.59
C TYR A 230 -6.35 -12.52 15.13
N PRO A 231 -6.75 -11.69 16.12
CA PRO A 231 -8.12 -11.70 16.61
C PRO A 231 -9.14 -11.43 15.49
N PRO A 232 -10.33 -12.08 15.53
CA PRO A 232 -11.36 -11.94 14.49
C PRO A 232 -11.83 -10.50 14.26
N GLU A 233 -11.69 -9.64 15.27
CA GLU A 233 -12.05 -8.22 15.20
C GLU A 233 -11.28 -7.49 14.11
N LEU A 234 -10.01 -7.86 13.88
CA LEU A 234 -9.22 -7.27 12.79
C LEU A 234 -9.79 -7.62 11.41
N ALA A 235 -10.20 -8.86 11.21
CA ALA A 235 -10.84 -9.23 9.93
C ALA A 235 -12.16 -8.48 9.73
N THR A 236 -12.92 -8.25 10.80
CA THR A 236 -14.13 -7.41 10.76
C THR A 236 -13.79 -5.97 10.39
N HIS A 237 -12.75 -5.40 11.01
CA HIS A 237 -12.25 -4.06 10.71
C HIS A 237 -11.92 -3.91 9.21
N TYR A 238 -11.08 -4.79 8.66
CA TYR A 238 -10.75 -4.75 7.21
C TYR A 238 -11.95 -5.01 6.32
N GLY A 239 -12.90 -5.82 6.76
CA GLY A 239 -14.16 -6.01 6.04
C GLY A 239 -14.94 -4.71 5.89
N HIS A 240 -15.07 -3.93 6.96
CA HIS A 240 -15.70 -2.61 6.94
C HIS A 240 -14.92 -1.62 6.07
N PHE A 241 -13.61 -1.56 6.23
CA PHE A 241 -12.74 -0.70 5.43
C PHE A 241 -12.91 -0.96 3.92
N ILE A 242 -12.92 -2.22 3.50
CA ILE A 242 -13.12 -2.59 2.10
C ILE A 242 -14.51 -2.15 1.59
N GLU A 243 -15.55 -2.26 2.41
CA GLU A 243 -16.88 -1.79 2.01
C GLU A 243 -16.95 -0.26 1.88
N GLU A 244 -16.26 0.49 2.73
CA GLU A 244 -16.17 1.96 2.59
C GLU A 244 -15.44 2.35 1.29
N ILE A 245 -14.33 1.69 0.96
CA ILE A 245 -13.66 1.93 -0.34
C ILE A 245 -14.60 1.59 -1.50
N ARG A 246 -15.31 0.47 -1.43
CA ARG A 246 -16.28 0.09 -2.47
C ARG A 246 -17.38 1.12 -2.64
N LYS A 247 -17.83 1.72 -1.55
CA LYS A 247 -18.81 2.80 -1.58
C LYS A 247 -18.23 4.03 -2.28
N PHE A 248 -17.05 4.49 -1.86
CA PHE A 248 -16.34 5.58 -2.52
C PHE A 248 -16.15 5.34 -4.03
N CYS A 249 -15.75 4.14 -4.44
CA CYS A 249 -15.55 3.80 -5.84
C CYS A 249 -16.83 3.76 -6.69
N ARG A 250 -18.03 3.74 -6.07
CA ARG A 250 -19.32 3.76 -6.78
C ARG A 250 -19.92 5.17 -6.94
N GLU A 251 -19.47 6.10 -6.12
CA GLU A 251 -19.87 7.52 -6.17
C GLU A 251 -19.09 8.30 -7.25
#